data_7d6f428b88699d5cff5b6bd2edb7352d
#
_entry.id   7d6f428b88699d5cff5b6bd2edb7352d
#
_cell.length_a   1.000
_cell.length_b   1.000
_cell.length_c   1.000
_cell.angle_alpha   90.00
_cell.angle_beta   90.00
_cell.angle_gamma   90.00
#
_symmetry.space_group_name_H-M   'P 1'
#
loop_
_entity.id
_entity.type
_entity.pdbx_description
1 polymer ?
#
loop_
_entity_poly.entity_id
_entity_poly.type
_entity_poly.pdbx_seq_one_letter_code
_entity_poly.pdbx_strand_id
1 'polypeptide(L)'
;MEKKIVFITGASSGIGEGCARKFAMNGYRLILNGRNVEKLAAVKRELETEYHEDVCLLPFDVRDRRAAAAARESLPEAWNAIDILINNAGLVIGVDKEHEGSLDEWDVVIDTNVKSLLAMTRLVVPGMVERGRGHVINMGSIAGDYAYPGGSVYCATKAAVKALSDGLRI
;
A
#
# COMPACT_ATOMS: atom_id res chain seq x y z
N MET A 1 25.31 10.20 -0.69
CA MET A 1 23.92 10.50 -0.26
C MET A 1 23.27 9.21 0.18
N GLU A 2 22.57 9.22 1.30
CA GLU A 2 21.80 8.07 1.76
C GLU A 2 20.66 7.77 0.78
N LYS A 3 20.51 6.49 0.39
CA LYS A 3 19.45 6.09 -0.54
C LYS A 3 18.08 6.24 0.12
N LYS A 4 17.12 6.81 -0.61
CA LYS A 4 15.74 6.96 -0.15
C LYS A 4 15.03 5.62 -0.02
N ILE A 5 14.09 5.53 0.92
CA ILE A 5 13.32 4.33 1.23
C ILE A 5 11.89 4.50 0.75
N VAL A 6 11.41 3.51 -0.01
CA VAL A 6 10.02 3.40 -0.45
C VAL A 6 9.34 2.23 0.24
N PHE A 7 8.21 2.46 0.88
CA PHE A 7 7.36 1.41 1.44
C PHE A 7 6.15 1.19 0.53
N ILE A 8 5.96 -0.04 0.06
CA ILE A 8 4.89 -0.41 -0.88
C ILE A 8 4.00 -1.48 -0.25
N THR A 9 2.71 -1.21 -0.08
CA THR A 9 1.73 -2.21 0.31
C THR A 9 1.21 -2.99 -0.90
N GLY A 10 0.90 -4.29 -0.73
CA GLY A 10 0.44 -5.13 -1.83
C GLY A 10 1.49 -5.33 -2.92
N ALA A 11 2.76 -5.46 -2.54
CA ALA A 11 3.90 -5.51 -3.46
C ALA A 11 4.20 -6.89 -4.07
N SER A 12 3.42 -7.92 -3.71
CA SER A 12 3.66 -9.30 -4.15
C SER A 12 3.20 -9.62 -5.57
N SER A 13 2.53 -8.70 -6.25
CA SER A 13 2.01 -8.87 -7.61
C SER A 13 1.52 -7.56 -8.23
N GLY A 14 1.24 -7.57 -9.54
CA GLY A 14 0.54 -6.53 -10.26
C GLY A 14 1.21 -5.15 -10.16
N ILE A 15 0.39 -4.11 -9.90
CA ILE A 15 0.86 -2.72 -9.88
C ILE A 15 1.91 -2.51 -8.77
N GLY A 16 1.72 -3.10 -7.59
CA GLY A 16 2.66 -2.96 -6.47
C GLY A 16 4.04 -3.54 -6.79
N GLU A 17 4.09 -4.70 -7.42
CA GLU A 17 5.32 -5.32 -7.92
C GLU A 17 5.97 -4.47 -9.03
N GLY A 18 5.16 -3.95 -9.97
CA GLY A 18 5.64 -3.02 -11.00
C GLY A 18 6.24 -1.74 -10.42
N CYS A 19 5.61 -1.18 -9.38
CA CYS A 19 6.17 -0.06 -8.63
C CYS A 19 7.51 -0.42 -7.99
N ALA A 20 7.60 -1.60 -7.34
CA ALA A 20 8.83 -2.05 -6.70
C ALA A 20 9.99 -2.13 -7.70
N ARG A 21 9.78 -2.72 -8.88
CA ARG A 21 10.78 -2.75 -9.96
C ARG A 21 11.18 -1.34 -10.39
N LYS A 22 10.22 -0.46 -10.60
CA LYS A 22 10.51 0.90 -11.08
C LYS A 22 11.31 1.71 -10.07
N PHE A 23 11.03 1.58 -8.78
CA PHE A 23 11.80 2.26 -7.74
C PHE A 23 13.19 1.64 -7.56
N ALA A 24 13.31 0.31 -7.59
CA ALA A 24 14.62 -0.37 -7.55
C ALA A 24 15.52 0.07 -8.71
N MET A 25 15.00 0.08 -9.93
CA MET A 25 15.71 0.57 -11.13
C MET A 25 16.22 2.02 -10.98
N ASN A 26 15.62 2.81 -10.11
CA ASN A 26 16.00 4.20 -9.84
C ASN A 26 16.80 4.38 -8.55
N GLY A 27 17.34 3.31 -7.97
CA GLY A 27 18.27 3.37 -6.85
C GLY A 27 17.63 3.57 -5.48
N TYR A 28 16.36 3.18 -5.31
CA TYR A 28 15.67 3.25 -4.03
C TYR A 28 15.79 1.93 -3.27
N ARG A 29 15.94 2.01 -1.95
CA ARG A 29 15.74 0.88 -1.03
C ARG A 29 14.23 0.65 -0.85
N LEU A 30 13.82 -0.62 -0.69
CA LEU A 30 12.40 -0.96 -0.70
C LEU A 30 11.98 -1.73 0.55
N ILE A 31 10.83 -1.34 1.11
CA ILE A 31 10.09 -2.14 2.07
C ILE A 31 8.85 -2.67 1.34
N LEU A 32 8.76 -4.00 1.24
CA LEU A 32 7.68 -4.65 0.52
C LEU A 32 6.73 -5.36 1.48
N ASN A 33 5.46 -4.99 1.42
CA ASN A 33 4.41 -5.66 2.16
C ASN A 33 3.50 -6.48 1.24
N GLY A 34 3.02 -7.57 1.77
CA GLY A 34 2.01 -8.44 1.17
C GLY A 34 1.73 -9.63 2.08
N ARG A 35 0.70 -10.39 1.78
CA ARG A 35 0.31 -11.57 2.56
C ARG A 35 1.07 -12.83 2.15
N ASN A 36 1.43 -12.93 0.88
CA ASN A 36 2.12 -14.10 0.33
C ASN A 36 3.64 -13.94 0.46
N VAL A 37 4.21 -14.60 1.47
CA VAL A 37 5.64 -14.54 1.80
C VAL A 37 6.51 -15.07 0.66
N GLU A 38 6.08 -16.14 -0.01
CA GLU A 38 6.86 -16.75 -1.09
C GLU A 38 6.95 -15.82 -2.31
N LYS A 39 5.83 -15.18 -2.69
CA LYS A 39 5.83 -14.19 -3.77
C LYS A 39 6.67 -12.97 -3.42
N LEU A 40 6.54 -12.46 -2.19
CA LEU A 40 7.39 -11.34 -1.74
C LEU A 40 8.88 -11.71 -1.79
N ALA A 41 9.25 -12.92 -1.34
CA ALA A 41 10.63 -13.39 -1.39
C ALA A 41 11.14 -13.55 -2.83
N ALA A 42 10.28 -13.94 -3.77
CA ALA A 42 10.64 -14.00 -5.18
C ALA A 42 10.92 -12.61 -5.76
N VAL A 43 10.04 -11.64 -5.49
CA VAL A 43 10.23 -10.23 -5.90
C VAL A 43 11.52 -9.67 -5.29
N LYS A 44 11.75 -9.89 -3.99
CA LYS A 44 12.99 -9.46 -3.33
C LYS A 44 14.24 -10.00 -4.04
N ARG A 45 14.31 -11.31 -4.28
CA ARG A 45 15.48 -11.92 -4.96
C ARG A 45 15.73 -11.32 -6.34
N GLU A 46 14.68 -11.10 -7.10
CA GLU A 46 14.77 -10.45 -8.41
C GLU A 46 15.37 -9.04 -8.30
N LEU A 47 14.81 -8.20 -7.41
CA LEU A 47 15.24 -6.81 -7.27
C LEU A 47 16.68 -6.68 -6.74
N GLU A 48 17.07 -7.54 -5.77
CA GLU A 48 18.42 -7.56 -5.25
C GLU A 48 19.43 -8.05 -6.30
N THR A 49 19.04 -9.02 -7.14
CA THR A 49 19.92 -9.57 -8.18
C THR A 49 20.06 -8.62 -9.38
N GLU A 50 18.95 -8.05 -9.84
CA GLU A 50 18.92 -7.26 -11.08
C GLU A 50 19.37 -5.81 -10.86
N TYR A 51 18.95 -5.20 -9.74
CA TYR A 51 19.19 -3.77 -9.48
C TYR A 51 20.19 -3.52 -8.34
N HIS A 52 20.61 -4.56 -7.62
CA HIS A 52 21.53 -4.45 -6.48
C HIS A 52 21.03 -3.51 -5.38
N GLU A 53 19.69 -3.47 -5.18
CA GLU A 53 19.06 -2.64 -4.16
C GLU A 53 18.65 -3.47 -2.95
N ASP A 54 18.78 -2.88 -1.75
CA ASP A 54 18.36 -3.52 -0.52
C ASP A 54 16.82 -3.60 -0.44
N VAL A 55 16.31 -4.78 -0.10
CA VAL A 55 14.87 -5.02 0.06
C VAL A 55 14.58 -5.64 1.42
N CYS A 56 13.73 -4.96 2.19
CA CYS A 56 13.17 -5.45 3.46
C CYS A 56 11.75 -5.98 3.22
N LEU A 57 11.44 -7.16 3.74
CA LEU A 57 10.10 -7.73 3.67
C LEU A 57 9.35 -7.51 4.96
N LEU A 58 8.12 -7.04 4.88
CA LEU A 58 7.17 -6.94 5.99
C LEU A 58 5.87 -7.68 5.64
N PRO A 59 5.83 -9.01 5.82
CA PRO A 59 4.64 -9.79 5.51
C PRO A 59 3.58 -9.63 6.60
N PHE A 60 2.47 -9.00 6.27
CA PHE A 60 1.26 -8.91 7.10
C PHE A 60 0.04 -8.58 6.24
N ASP A 61 -1.17 -8.86 6.77
CA ASP A 61 -2.41 -8.41 6.17
C ASP A 61 -2.66 -6.93 6.56
N VAL A 62 -2.75 -6.05 5.57
CA VAL A 62 -2.97 -4.61 5.80
C VAL A 62 -4.26 -4.29 6.55
N ARG A 63 -5.21 -5.21 6.61
CA ARG A 63 -6.45 -5.09 7.39
C ARG A 63 -6.22 -5.27 8.90
N ASP A 64 -5.14 -5.98 9.25
CA ASP A 64 -4.76 -6.17 10.66
C ASP A 64 -3.87 -5.01 11.15
N ARG A 65 -4.51 -4.05 11.81
CA ARG A 65 -3.82 -2.87 12.34
C ARG A 65 -2.78 -3.19 13.41
N ARG A 66 -2.96 -4.28 14.18
CA ARG A 66 -1.99 -4.70 15.20
C ARG A 66 -0.76 -5.31 14.54
N ALA A 67 -0.96 -6.18 13.56
CA ALA A 67 0.14 -6.74 12.77
C ALA A 67 0.90 -5.63 12.01
N ALA A 68 0.20 -4.66 11.43
CA ALA A 68 0.83 -3.52 10.76
C ALA A 68 1.69 -2.67 11.73
N ALA A 69 1.19 -2.38 12.93
CA ALA A 69 1.94 -1.64 13.95
C ALA A 69 3.18 -2.42 14.41
N ALA A 70 3.02 -3.70 14.75
CA ALA A 70 4.11 -4.56 15.17
C ALA A 70 5.19 -4.70 14.08
N ALA A 71 4.77 -4.85 12.82
CA ALA A 71 5.69 -4.91 11.69
C ALA A 71 6.46 -3.59 11.53
N ARG A 72 5.80 -2.45 11.68
CA ARG A 72 6.46 -1.13 11.62
C ARG A 72 7.47 -0.95 12.76
N GLU A 73 7.14 -1.38 13.96
CA GLU A 73 8.02 -1.34 15.14
C GLU A 73 9.22 -2.30 15.02
N SER A 74 9.06 -3.41 14.32
CA SER A 74 10.13 -4.40 14.10
C SER A 74 11.17 -3.98 13.07
N LEU A 75 10.95 -2.88 12.34
CA LEU A 75 11.91 -2.40 11.35
C LEU A 75 13.24 -2.04 12.01
N PRO A 76 14.38 -2.52 11.48
CA PRO A 76 15.69 -2.04 11.90
C PRO A 76 15.81 -0.52 11.74
N GLU A 77 16.61 0.13 12.59
CA GLU A 77 16.79 1.59 12.59
C GLU A 77 17.12 2.15 11.20
N ALA A 78 17.96 1.46 10.44
CA ALA A 78 18.35 1.84 9.07
C ALA A 78 17.17 1.87 8.06
N TRP A 79 15.97 1.37 8.44
CA TRP A 79 14.78 1.34 7.62
C TRP A 79 13.67 2.29 8.11
N ASN A 80 13.91 2.99 9.21
CA ASN A 80 12.88 3.83 9.85
C ASN A 80 12.57 5.13 9.10
N ALA A 81 13.51 5.67 8.33
CA ALA A 81 13.36 6.93 7.62
C ALA A 81 12.67 6.74 6.26
N ILE A 82 11.41 6.30 6.27
CA ILE A 82 10.61 6.08 5.06
C ILE A 82 10.34 7.42 4.37
N ASP A 83 10.81 7.56 3.12
CA ASP A 83 10.65 8.78 2.33
C ASP A 83 9.38 8.76 1.47
N ILE A 84 8.96 7.57 1.00
CA ILE A 84 7.79 7.40 0.14
C ILE A 84 6.94 6.24 0.69
N LEU A 85 5.64 6.49 0.86
CA LEU A 85 4.63 5.47 1.14
C LEU A 85 3.73 5.28 -0.09
N ILE A 86 3.65 4.06 -0.60
CA ILE A 86 2.71 3.70 -1.67
C ILE A 86 1.62 2.80 -1.08
N ASN A 87 0.46 3.38 -0.85
CA ASN A 87 -0.76 2.67 -0.48
C ASN A 87 -1.36 2.04 -1.74
N ASN A 88 -0.82 0.87 -2.11
CA ASN A 88 -1.25 0.14 -3.30
C ASN A 88 -2.17 -1.03 -2.97
N ALA A 89 -2.09 -1.62 -1.78
CA ALA A 89 -2.97 -2.72 -1.41
C ALA A 89 -4.44 -2.33 -1.62
N GLY A 90 -5.12 -3.11 -2.42
CA GLY A 90 -6.52 -2.89 -2.78
C GLY A 90 -7.07 -4.08 -3.55
N LEU A 91 -8.38 -4.23 -3.50
CA LEU A 91 -9.08 -5.28 -4.21
C LEU A 91 -10.52 -4.86 -4.53
N VAL A 92 -11.13 -5.62 -5.41
CA VAL A 92 -12.56 -5.65 -5.67
C VAL A 92 -13.04 -7.10 -5.52
N ILE A 93 -14.19 -7.30 -4.89
CA ILE A 93 -14.84 -8.60 -4.76
C ILE A 93 -16.30 -8.42 -5.16
N GLY A 94 -16.78 -9.36 -5.96
CA GLY A 94 -18.16 -9.37 -6.43
C GLY A 94 -18.48 -8.28 -7.45
N VAL A 95 -19.58 -8.48 -8.12
CA VAL A 95 -20.21 -7.54 -9.06
C VAL A 95 -21.73 -7.56 -8.88
N ASP A 96 -22.18 -7.96 -7.68
CA ASP A 96 -23.61 -8.06 -7.38
C ASP A 96 -24.22 -6.69 -7.16
N LYS A 97 -25.50 -6.58 -7.43
CA LYS A 97 -26.25 -5.37 -7.14
C LYS A 97 -26.37 -5.20 -5.61
N GLU A 98 -26.56 -3.96 -5.15
CA GLU A 98 -26.58 -3.63 -3.72
C GLU A 98 -27.63 -4.41 -2.90
N HIS A 99 -28.75 -4.79 -3.51
CA HIS A 99 -29.78 -5.56 -2.81
C HIS A 99 -29.51 -7.08 -2.76
N GLU A 100 -28.46 -7.56 -3.40
CA GLU A 100 -28.07 -8.97 -3.49
C GLU A 100 -26.65 -9.22 -2.94
N GLY A 101 -25.84 -8.18 -2.76
CA GLY A 101 -24.43 -8.30 -2.43
C GLY A 101 -24.16 -8.76 -0.99
N SER A 102 -22.98 -9.33 -0.80
CA SER A 102 -22.50 -9.84 0.47
C SER A 102 -21.90 -8.71 1.33
N LEU A 103 -22.45 -8.49 2.52
CA LEU A 103 -21.90 -7.55 3.50
C LEU A 103 -20.49 -7.93 3.93
N ASP A 104 -20.20 -9.23 4.07
CA ASP A 104 -18.87 -9.71 4.46
C ASP A 104 -17.81 -9.39 3.38
N GLU A 105 -18.18 -9.53 2.10
CA GLU A 105 -17.29 -9.14 0.99
C GLU A 105 -17.07 -7.62 0.94
N TRP A 106 -18.11 -6.84 1.19
CA TRP A 106 -18.02 -5.39 1.26
C TRP A 106 -17.14 -4.91 2.41
N ASP A 107 -17.24 -5.56 3.57
CA ASP A 107 -16.35 -5.28 4.70
C ASP A 107 -14.88 -5.53 4.31
N VAL A 108 -14.59 -6.63 3.64
CA VAL A 108 -13.23 -6.92 3.12
C VAL A 108 -12.76 -5.83 2.15
N VAL A 109 -13.61 -5.38 1.24
CA VAL A 109 -13.26 -4.32 0.26
C VAL A 109 -12.99 -2.98 0.97
N ILE A 110 -13.86 -2.59 1.90
CA ILE A 110 -13.72 -1.33 2.65
C ILE A 110 -12.49 -1.39 3.56
N ASP A 111 -12.30 -2.48 4.28
CA ASP A 111 -11.16 -2.67 5.18
C ASP A 111 -9.84 -2.62 4.41
N THR A 112 -9.79 -3.23 3.23
CA THR A 112 -8.58 -3.24 2.40
C THR A 112 -8.34 -1.91 1.71
N ASN A 113 -9.34 -1.30 1.07
CA ASN A 113 -9.15 -0.15 0.19
C ASN A 113 -9.12 1.19 0.94
N VAL A 114 -9.79 1.27 2.10
CA VAL A 114 -9.94 2.54 2.85
C VAL A 114 -9.26 2.45 4.22
N LYS A 115 -9.68 1.52 5.07
CA LYS A 115 -9.18 1.46 6.45
C LYS A 115 -7.69 1.14 6.51
N SER A 116 -7.19 0.26 5.63
CA SER A 116 -5.76 -0.05 5.58
C SER A 116 -4.92 1.16 5.14
N LEU A 117 -5.41 1.91 4.16
CA LEU A 117 -4.75 3.13 3.68
C LEU A 117 -4.61 4.15 4.83
N LEU A 118 -5.68 4.37 5.60
CA LEU A 118 -5.65 5.25 6.77
C LEU A 118 -4.67 4.74 7.84
N ALA A 119 -4.69 3.43 8.13
CA ALA A 119 -3.81 2.83 9.11
C ALA A 119 -2.33 2.97 8.71
N MET A 120 -1.98 2.65 7.47
CA MET A 120 -0.61 2.79 6.98
C MET A 120 -0.16 4.25 6.94
N THR A 121 -1.01 5.16 6.50
CA THR A 121 -0.75 6.60 6.54
C THR A 121 -0.46 7.06 7.96
N ARG A 122 -1.28 6.67 8.93
CA ARG A 122 -1.10 7.02 10.35
C ARG A 122 0.17 6.46 10.96
N LEU A 123 0.66 5.31 10.48
CA LEU A 123 1.90 4.67 10.96
C LEU A 123 3.16 5.30 10.36
N VAL A 124 3.10 5.82 9.15
CA VAL A 124 4.30 6.26 8.39
C VAL A 124 4.45 7.78 8.36
N VAL A 125 3.36 8.51 8.14
CA VAL A 125 3.41 9.97 7.91
C VAL A 125 3.96 10.77 9.10
N PRO A 126 3.72 10.41 10.38
CA PRO A 126 4.33 11.16 11.49
C PRO A 126 5.84 11.33 11.38
N GLY A 127 6.57 10.26 11.03
CA GLY A 127 8.01 10.35 10.81
C GLY A 127 8.40 11.22 9.60
N MET A 128 7.55 11.29 8.57
CA MET A 128 7.75 12.22 7.45
C MET A 128 7.59 13.67 7.90
N VAL A 129 6.57 13.95 8.72
CA VAL A 129 6.31 15.29 9.29
C VAL A 129 7.47 15.74 10.16
N GLU A 130 7.96 14.88 11.07
CA GLU A 130 9.13 15.19 11.91
C GLU A 130 10.37 15.56 11.10
N ARG A 131 10.61 14.89 9.99
CA ARG A 131 11.75 15.16 9.10
C ARG A 131 11.49 16.32 8.13
N GLY A 132 10.27 16.87 8.08
CA GLY A 132 9.88 17.93 7.15
C GLY A 132 9.90 17.51 5.68
N ARG A 133 9.87 16.20 5.39
CA ARG A 133 9.88 15.66 4.03
C ARG A 133 9.22 14.27 3.96
N GLY A 134 8.53 14.01 2.88
CA GLY A 134 7.91 12.72 2.58
C GLY A 134 7.00 12.82 1.38
N HIS A 135 6.59 11.68 0.86
CA HIS A 135 5.64 11.60 -0.24
C HIS A 135 4.71 10.41 -0.03
N VAL A 136 3.41 10.64 -0.13
CA VAL A 136 2.39 9.57 -0.08
C VAL A 136 1.76 9.43 -1.46
N ILE A 137 1.74 8.21 -1.97
CA ILE A 137 1.08 7.85 -3.23
C ILE A 137 -0.05 6.88 -2.89
N ASN A 138 -1.28 7.30 -3.13
CA ASN A 138 -2.46 6.46 -2.95
C ASN A 138 -2.96 5.96 -4.31
N MET A 139 -3.15 4.63 -4.44
CA MET A 139 -3.68 4.04 -5.66
C MET A 139 -5.17 4.32 -5.79
N GLY A 140 -5.50 5.30 -6.61
CA GLY A 140 -6.86 5.63 -7.02
C GLY A 140 -7.39 4.68 -8.10
N SER A 141 -8.48 5.10 -8.73
CA SER A 141 -9.08 4.45 -9.89
C SER A 141 -10.02 5.44 -10.56
N ILE A 142 -10.25 5.31 -11.85
CA ILE A 142 -11.34 6.01 -12.56
C ILE A 142 -12.70 5.62 -11.98
N ALA A 143 -12.81 4.45 -11.36
CA ALA A 143 -14.01 4.03 -10.61
C ALA A 143 -14.35 4.94 -9.42
N GLY A 144 -13.43 5.78 -8.97
CA GLY A 144 -13.71 6.82 -7.97
C GLY A 144 -14.46 8.04 -8.51
N ASP A 145 -14.52 8.19 -9.82
CA ASP A 145 -15.23 9.30 -10.48
C ASP A 145 -16.56 8.83 -11.09
N TYR A 146 -16.69 7.54 -11.44
CA TYR A 146 -17.87 6.98 -12.10
C TYR A 146 -18.25 5.63 -11.49
N ALA A 147 -19.50 5.53 -11.00
CA ALA A 147 -20.05 4.26 -10.56
C ALA A 147 -20.51 3.42 -11.75
N TYR A 148 -20.33 2.11 -11.67
CA TYR A 148 -20.83 1.14 -12.65
C TYR A 148 -21.68 0.07 -11.94
N PRO A 149 -22.66 -0.55 -12.63
CA PRO A 149 -23.51 -1.57 -12.03
C PRO A 149 -22.73 -2.70 -11.39
N GLY A 150 -23.07 -3.06 -10.15
CA GLY A 150 -22.38 -4.09 -9.38
C GLY A 150 -21.03 -3.67 -8.78
N GLY A 151 -20.56 -2.45 -9.04
CA GLY A 151 -19.30 -1.93 -8.54
C GLY A 151 -19.39 -0.86 -7.46
N SER A 152 -20.58 -0.57 -6.95
CA SER A 152 -20.85 0.60 -6.11
C SER A 152 -19.95 0.70 -4.89
N VAL A 153 -19.73 -0.40 -4.16
CA VAL A 153 -18.88 -0.38 -2.97
C VAL A 153 -17.42 -0.15 -3.33
N TYR A 154 -16.92 -0.82 -4.37
CA TYR A 154 -15.57 -0.55 -4.88
C TYR A 154 -15.42 0.91 -5.33
N CYS A 155 -16.37 1.43 -6.10
CA CYS A 155 -16.38 2.83 -6.55
C CYS A 155 -16.39 3.79 -5.36
N ALA A 156 -17.22 3.52 -4.34
CA ALA A 156 -17.25 4.29 -3.11
C ALA A 156 -15.89 4.31 -2.38
N THR A 157 -15.22 3.15 -2.31
CA THR A 157 -13.87 3.10 -1.71
C THR A 157 -12.85 3.92 -2.51
N LYS A 158 -12.93 3.92 -3.84
CA LYS A 158 -12.01 4.70 -4.68
C LYS A 158 -12.33 6.19 -4.69
N ALA A 159 -13.59 6.58 -4.54
CA ALA A 159 -13.99 7.97 -4.27
C ALA A 159 -13.48 8.44 -2.90
N ALA A 160 -13.55 7.57 -1.87
CA ALA A 160 -12.97 7.84 -0.56
C ALA A 160 -11.45 8.04 -0.64
N VAL A 161 -10.72 7.21 -1.39
CA VAL A 161 -9.27 7.37 -1.59
C VAL A 161 -8.93 8.73 -2.20
N LYS A 162 -9.72 9.21 -3.15
CA LYS A 162 -9.54 10.55 -3.74
C LYS A 162 -9.72 11.65 -2.68
N ALA A 163 -10.83 11.61 -1.94
CA ALA A 163 -11.11 12.60 -0.89
C ALA A 163 -10.03 12.58 0.22
N LEU A 164 -9.58 11.39 0.65
CA LEU A 164 -8.51 11.24 1.64
C LEU A 164 -7.17 11.77 1.12
N SER A 165 -6.87 11.57 -0.16
CA SER A 165 -5.64 12.08 -0.78
C SER A 165 -5.64 13.61 -0.84
N ASP A 166 -6.78 14.22 -1.15
CA ASP A 166 -6.93 15.68 -1.15
C ASP A 166 -6.80 16.24 0.27
N GLY A 167 -7.40 15.57 1.27
CA GLY A 167 -7.30 15.97 2.67
C GLY A 167 -5.92 15.76 3.30
N LEU A 168 -5.07 14.90 2.71
CA LEU A 168 -3.70 14.66 3.18
C LEU A 168 -2.70 15.70 2.68
N ARG A 169 -3.07 16.53 1.72
CA ARG A 169 -2.21 17.63 1.26
C ARG A 169 -2.07 18.66 2.37
N ILE A 170 -0.93 18.68 2.94
CA ILE A 170 -0.53 19.59 4.04
C ILE A 170 0.50 20.59 3.52
#